data_02109b81b28c72684160076b3a2dee14
#
_entry.id   02109b81b28c72684160076b3a2dee14
#
_cell.length_a   1.000
_cell.length_b   1.000
_cell.length_c   1.000
_cell.angle_alpha   90.00
_cell.angle_beta   90.00
_cell.angle_gamma   90.00
#
_symmetry.space_group_name_H-M   'P 1'
#
loop_
_entity.id
_entity.type
_entity.pdbx_description
1 polymer ?
#
loop_
_entity_poly.entity_id
_entity_poly.type
_entity_poly.pdbx_seq_one_letter_code
_entity_poly.pdbx_strand_id
1 'polypeptide(L)'
;KMPLVVLIDEGSASASEIFTGAIQDNDRGTVVGRRSFGKGLVQQPIDFSDGSAIRLTIARYYTPSGRCIQRPYESGKDCNYELDIYNRYEHGEFFSRDSIKLNESERYNTSLGRTVYGGGGIMPDIFVPQDTTGVTSYLSTVISRGVNTQFAFQYTDNNRKKLSQYET
;
A
#
# COMPACT_ATOMS: atom_id res chain seq x y z
N LYS A 1 -5.10 4.15 -27.94
CA LYS A 1 -5.35 4.29 -26.48
C LYS A 1 -4.13 4.96 -25.84
N MET A 2 -4.35 5.92 -24.93
CA MET A 2 -3.28 6.58 -24.21
C MET A 2 -2.51 5.57 -23.35
N PRO A 3 -1.16 5.60 -23.33
CA PRO A 3 -0.36 4.80 -22.40
C PRO A 3 -0.75 5.12 -20.95
N LEU A 4 -0.77 4.11 -20.09
CA LEU A 4 -1.11 4.24 -18.69
C LEU A 4 -0.02 3.61 -17.83
N VAL A 5 0.48 4.35 -16.86
CA VAL A 5 1.42 3.90 -15.84
C VAL A 5 0.81 4.16 -14.48
N VAL A 6 0.86 3.17 -13.60
CA VAL A 6 0.38 3.25 -12.22
C VAL A 6 1.57 3.10 -11.29
N LEU A 7 1.76 4.08 -10.41
CA LEU A 7 2.83 4.04 -9.40
C LEU A 7 2.29 3.50 -8.09
N ILE A 8 2.98 2.55 -7.51
CA ILE A 8 2.64 1.96 -6.20
C ILE A 8 3.87 1.78 -5.32
N ASP A 9 3.63 1.72 -4.03
CA ASP A 9 4.60 1.40 -3.00
C ASP A 9 3.96 0.59 -1.88
N GLU A 10 4.74 0.27 -0.85
CA GLU A 10 4.30 -0.50 0.33
C GLU A 10 3.18 0.17 1.15
N GLY A 11 2.97 1.48 0.97
CA GLY A 11 1.87 2.24 1.58
C GLY A 11 0.59 2.23 0.74
N SER A 12 0.67 1.83 -0.52
CA SER A 12 -0.49 1.75 -1.42
C SER A 12 -1.40 0.60 -1.00
N ALA A 13 -2.64 0.90 -0.61
CA ALA A 13 -3.55 -0.06 0.01
C ALA A 13 -5.01 0.06 -0.47
N SER A 14 -5.80 -1.00 -0.26
CA SER A 14 -7.27 -1.00 -0.42
C SER A 14 -7.72 -0.59 -1.83
N ALA A 15 -8.48 0.50 -1.99
CA ALA A 15 -9.00 0.95 -3.29
C ALA A 15 -7.89 1.15 -4.34
N SER A 16 -6.71 1.61 -3.92
CA SER A 16 -5.55 1.75 -4.81
C SER A 16 -5.09 0.41 -5.35
N GLU A 17 -5.15 -0.65 -4.53
CA GLU A 17 -4.78 -2.00 -4.95
C GLU A 17 -5.83 -2.62 -5.87
N ILE A 18 -7.12 -2.36 -5.61
CA ILE A 18 -8.22 -2.81 -6.47
C ILE A 18 -8.08 -2.20 -7.86
N PHE A 19 -7.86 -0.88 -7.92
CA PHE A 19 -7.63 -0.17 -9.17
C PHE A 19 -6.39 -0.70 -9.90
N THR A 20 -5.26 -0.80 -9.21
CA THR A 20 -4.00 -1.28 -9.78
C THR A 20 -4.12 -2.72 -10.29
N GLY A 21 -4.74 -3.61 -9.50
CA GLY A 21 -4.97 -4.99 -9.89
C GLY A 21 -5.85 -5.10 -11.12
N ALA A 22 -6.91 -4.30 -11.22
CA ALA A 22 -7.76 -4.26 -12.42
C ALA A 22 -6.99 -3.79 -13.66
N ILE A 23 -6.12 -2.78 -13.55
CA ILE A 23 -5.28 -2.30 -14.65
C ILE A 23 -4.25 -3.36 -15.07
N GLN A 24 -3.59 -3.99 -14.09
CA GLN A 24 -2.56 -4.99 -14.37
C GLN A 24 -3.14 -6.25 -14.99
N ASP A 25 -4.23 -6.80 -14.42
CA ASP A 25 -4.80 -8.07 -14.86
C ASP A 25 -5.51 -7.99 -16.23
N ASN A 26 -6.00 -6.79 -16.60
CA ASN A 26 -6.52 -6.52 -17.92
C ASN A 26 -5.45 -6.06 -18.93
N ASP A 27 -4.18 -6.08 -18.56
CA ASP A 27 -3.07 -5.61 -19.41
C ASP A 27 -3.30 -4.19 -19.98
N ARG A 28 -3.98 -3.33 -19.18
CA ARG A 28 -4.35 -1.99 -19.62
C ARG A 28 -3.23 -0.99 -19.43
N GLY A 29 -2.32 -1.24 -18.51
CA GLY A 29 -1.21 -0.35 -18.18
C GLY A 29 -0.05 -1.10 -17.52
N THR A 30 1.01 -0.36 -17.24
CA THR A 30 2.21 -0.87 -16.56
C THR A 30 2.22 -0.40 -15.11
N VAL A 31 2.45 -1.31 -14.17
CA VAL A 31 2.56 -1.04 -12.74
C VAL A 31 4.04 -0.90 -12.38
N VAL A 32 4.41 0.21 -11.75
CA VAL A 32 5.81 0.56 -11.45
C VAL A 32 5.95 0.88 -9.96
N GLY A 33 7.02 0.43 -9.34
CA GLY A 33 7.34 0.74 -7.95
C GLY A 33 7.68 -0.47 -7.10
N ARG A 34 7.07 -0.59 -5.92
CA ARG A 34 7.27 -1.69 -4.96
C ARG A 34 5.95 -2.40 -4.67
N ARG A 35 6.02 -3.61 -4.11
CA ARG A 35 4.84 -4.39 -3.73
C ARG A 35 3.94 -3.59 -2.78
N SER A 36 2.65 -3.54 -3.08
CA SER A 36 1.66 -2.83 -2.29
C SER A 36 1.39 -3.46 -0.92
N PHE A 37 0.52 -2.87 -0.14
CA PHE A 37 0.27 -3.23 1.25
C PHE A 37 -0.37 -4.62 1.43
N GLY A 38 -1.34 -4.98 0.60
CA GLY A 38 -2.08 -6.24 0.72
C GLY A 38 -3.34 -6.14 1.59
N LYS A 39 -4.17 -5.11 1.39
CA LYS A 39 -5.46 -4.93 2.09
C LYS A 39 -6.63 -5.12 1.13
N GLY A 40 -7.12 -6.34 1.06
CA GLY A 40 -8.20 -6.74 0.16
C GLY A 40 -9.49 -7.20 0.86
N LEU A 41 -9.84 -6.59 1.99
CA LEU A 41 -11.06 -6.90 2.75
C LEU A 41 -12.18 -5.92 2.45
N VAL A 42 -13.41 -6.45 2.30
CA VAL A 42 -14.65 -5.68 2.29
C VAL A 42 -15.18 -5.64 3.70
N GLN A 43 -15.36 -4.44 4.24
CA GLN A 43 -15.88 -4.22 5.58
C GLN A 43 -17.18 -3.43 5.53
N GLN A 44 -18.14 -3.80 6.36
CA GLN A 44 -19.41 -3.12 6.51
C GLN A 44 -19.60 -2.65 7.95
N PRO A 45 -19.96 -1.38 8.19
CA PRO A 45 -20.40 -0.91 9.49
C PRO A 45 -21.77 -1.47 9.80
N ILE A 46 -21.99 -1.85 11.06
CA ILE A 46 -23.28 -2.24 11.61
C ILE A 46 -23.51 -1.35 12.82
N ASP A 47 -24.51 -0.47 12.70
CA ASP A 47 -24.85 0.48 13.74
C ASP A 47 -25.77 -0.16 14.80
N PHE A 48 -25.58 0.19 16.06
CA PHE A 48 -26.42 -0.20 17.18
C PHE A 48 -27.33 0.93 17.62
N SER A 49 -28.41 0.57 18.34
CA SER A 49 -29.43 1.52 18.78
C SER A 49 -28.93 2.57 19.79
N ASP A 50 -27.82 2.32 20.45
CA ASP A 50 -27.16 3.24 21.38
C ASP A 50 -26.20 4.24 20.70
N GLY A 51 -26.09 4.22 19.35
CA GLY A 51 -25.21 5.06 18.57
C GLY A 51 -23.78 4.53 18.42
N SER A 52 -23.46 3.38 19.01
CA SER A 52 -22.21 2.66 18.75
C SER A 52 -22.28 1.88 17.44
N ALA A 53 -21.14 1.46 16.91
CA ALA A 53 -21.09 0.65 15.69
C ALA A 53 -19.92 -0.34 15.73
N ILE A 54 -20.09 -1.48 15.08
CA ILE A 54 -18.98 -2.40 14.76
C ILE A 54 -18.69 -2.38 13.26
N ARG A 55 -17.43 -2.60 12.91
CA ARG A 55 -17.04 -2.80 11.51
C ARG A 55 -16.66 -4.26 11.31
N LEU A 56 -17.45 -4.95 10.51
CA LEU A 56 -17.31 -6.38 10.26
C LEU A 56 -16.77 -6.65 8.86
N THR A 57 -15.80 -7.55 8.74
CA THR A 57 -15.34 -8.07 7.45
C THR A 57 -16.37 -9.08 6.93
N ILE A 58 -16.90 -8.82 5.73
CA ILE A 58 -17.95 -9.63 5.11
C ILE A 58 -17.49 -10.35 3.84
N ALA A 59 -16.39 -9.90 3.20
CA ALA A 59 -15.90 -10.49 1.96
C ALA A 59 -14.42 -10.14 1.72
N ARG A 60 -13.82 -10.75 0.69
CA ARG A 60 -12.51 -10.40 0.14
C ARG A 60 -12.66 -9.89 -1.27
N TYR A 61 -11.76 -8.99 -1.68
CA TYR A 61 -11.63 -8.56 -3.06
C TYR A 61 -10.79 -9.55 -3.87
N TYR A 62 -11.26 -9.83 -5.08
CA TYR A 62 -10.55 -10.59 -6.09
C TYR A 62 -10.40 -9.72 -7.34
N THR A 63 -9.23 -9.78 -7.96
CA THR A 63 -8.94 -9.05 -9.19
C THR A 63 -9.51 -9.80 -10.41
N PRO A 64 -9.51 -9.22 -11.62
CA PRO A 64 -10.01 -9.90 -12.83
C PRO A 64 -9.37 -11.26 -13.11
N SER A 65 -8.10 -11.49 -12.72
CA SER A 65 -7.46 -12.81 -12.84
C SER A 65 -7.92 -13.84 -11.81
N GLY A 66 -8.73 -13.42 -10.82
CA GLY A 66 -9.19 -14.26 -9.71
C GLY A 66 -8.28 -14.31 -8.50
N ARG A 67 -7.15 -13.60 -8.48
CA ARG A 67 -6.25 -13.57 -7.33
C ARG A 67 -6.81 -12.70 -6.20
N CYS A 68 -6.61 -13.17 -4.97
CA CYS A 68 -6.87 -12.37 -3.77
C CYS A 68 -5.65 -11.50 -3.46
N ILE A 69 -5.86 -10.20 -3.27
CA ILE A 69 -4.77 -9.27 -2.90
C ILE A 69 -4.51 -9.22 -1.41
N GLN A 70 -5.42 -9.77 -0.60
CA GLN A 70 -5.30 -9.78 0.86
C GLN A 70 -4.10 -10.60 1.30
N ARG A 71 -3.20 -9.99 2.09
CA ARG A 71 -2.12 -10.73 2.75
C ARG A 71 -2.66 -11.69 3.80
N PRO A 72 -1.94 -12.78 4.12
CA PRO A 72 -2.40 -13.78 5.08
C PRO A 72 -2.76 -13.15 6.43
N TYR A 73 -3.88 -13.57 6.98
CA TYR A 73 -4.36 -13.21 8.31
C TYR A 73 -4.77 -14.48 9.03
N GLU A 74 -4.21 -14.71 10.20
CA GLU A 74 -4.56 -15.84 11.07
C GLU A 74 -5.07 -15.31 12.40
N SER A 75 -6.24 -15.76 12.82
CA SER A 75 -6.81 -15.41 14.11
C SER A 75 -5.87 -15.80 15.26
N GLY A 76 -5.64 -14.89 16.19
CA GLY A 76 -4.71 -15.09 17.30
C GLY A 76 -3.23 -14.84 16.98
N LYS A 77 -2.90 -14.43 15.75
CA LYS A 77 -1.55 -14.05 15.32
C LYS A 77 -1.52 -12.64 14.75
N ASP A 78 -2.27 -11.74 15.35
CA ASP A 78 -2.44 -10.36 14.87
C ASP A 78 -1.11 -9.59 14.75
N CYS A 79 -0.16 -9.87 15.66
CA CYS A 79 1.16 -9.26 15.60
C CYS A 79 1.92 -9.57 14.30
N ASN A 80 1.73 -10.72 13.70
CA ASN A 80 2.36 -11.06 12.42
C ASN A 80 1.80 -10.23 11.27
N TYR A 81 0.52 -9.91 11.31
CA TYR A 81 -0.12 -9.06 10.31
C TYR A 81 0.38 -7.61 10.39
N GLU A 82 0.50 -7.06 11.58
CA GLU A 82 0.99 -5.68 11.78
C GLU A 82 2.47 -5.56 11.46
N LEU A 83 3.27 -6.56 11.80
CA LEU A 83 4.71 -6.59 11.55
C LEU A 83 5.09 -6.96 10.12
N ASP A 84 4.15 -7.31 9.25
CA ASP A 84 4.46 -7.77 7.88
C ASP A 84 5.31 -6.74 7.11
N ILE A 85 4.93 -5.48 7.13
CA ILE A 85 5.68 -4.40 6.44
C ILE A 85 7.10 -4.25 7.03
N TYR A 86 7.23 -4.35 8.35
CA TYR A 86 8.52 -4.31 9.01
C TYR A 86 9.38 -5.52 8.60
N ASN A 87 8.82 -6.71 8.61
CA ASN A 87 9.51 -7.94 8.18
C ASN A 87 9.95 -7.85 6.70
N ARG A 88 9.12 -7.30 5.83
CA ARG A 88 9.46 -7.06 4.42
C ARG A 88 10.65 -6.11 4.28
N TYR A 89 10.69 -5.06 5.08
CA TYR A 89 11.81 -4.12 5.13
C TYR A 89 13.09 -4.81 5.60
N GLU A 90 13.05 -5.53 6.72
CA GLU A 90 14.21 -6.27 7.30
C GLU A 90 14.77 -7.32 6.34
N HIS A 91 13.90 -7.98 5.56
CA HIS A 91 14.34 -8.95 4.54
C HIS A 91 14.86 -8.29 3.25
N GLY A 92 14.89 -6.95 3.17
CA GLY A 92 15.44 -6.23 2.03
C GLY A 92 14.50 -6.10 0.83
N GLU A 93 13.20 -6.42 1.00
CA GLU A 93 12.23 -6.38 -0.09
C GLU A 93 12.08 -4.99 -0.72
N PHE A 94 12.31 -3.92 0.04
CA PHE A 94 12.20 -2.55 -0.45
C PHE A 94 13.40 -2.12 -1.31
N PHE A 95 14.49 -2.86 -1.23
CA PHE A 95 15.76 -2.52 -1.87
C PHE A 95 16.12 -3.43 -3.03
N SER A 96 15.59 -4.67 -3.03
CA SER A 96 15.91 -5.65 -4.07
C SER A 96 14.69 -6.48 -4.46
N ARG A 97 14.50 -6.64 -5.76
CA ARG A 97 13.47 -7.52 -6.31
C ARG A 97 13.69 -8.99 -5.91
N ASP A 98 14.94 -9.41 -5.82
CA ASP A 98 15.31 -10.81 -5.52
C ASP A 98 14.99 -11.20 -4.08
N SER A 99 14.80 -10.22 -3.19
CA SER A 99 14.38 -10.44 -1.79
C SER A 99 12.87 -10.71 -1.65
N ILE A 100 12.10 -10.56 -2.73
CA ILE A 100 10.65 -10.75 -2.69
C ILE A 100 10.34 -12.24 -2.75
N LYS A 101 9.69 -12.76 -1.70
CA LYS A 101 9.22 -14.14 -1.66
C LYS A 101 7.87 -14.24 -2.37
N LEU A 102 7.85 -14.89 -3.52
CA LEU A 102 6.64 -15.17 -4.27
C LEU A 102 6.03 -16.50 -3.79
N ASN A 103 4.71 -16.54 -3.68
CA ASN A 103 3.99 -17.76 -3.38
C ASN A 103 3.54 -18.44 -4.69
N GLU A 104 4.23 -19.47 -5.11
CA GLU A 104 3.92 -20.19 -6.35
C GLU A 104 2.53 -20.85 -6.35
N SER A 105 1.94 -21.12 -5.18
CA SER A 105 0.57 -21.64 -5.09
C SER A 105 -0.50 -20.57 -5.40
N GLU A 106 -0.13 -19.30 -5.35
CA GLU A 106 -0.98 -18.14 -5.66
C GLU A 106 -0.63 -17.50 -7.01
N ARG A 107 -0.26 -18.33 -7.97
CA ARG A 107 0.08 -17.92 -9.33
C ARG A 107 -1.15 -17.84 -10.21
N TYR A 108 -1.32 -16.72 -10.91
CA TYR A 108 -2.42 -16.43 -11.84
C TYR A 108 -1.87 -15.83 -13.12
N ASN A 109 -2.74 -15.69 -14.13
CA ASN A 109 -2.37 -15.08 -15.40
C ASN A 109 -3.28 -13.88 -15.71
N THR A 110 -2.69 -12.84 -16.28
CA THR A 110 -3.42 -11.69 -16.83
C THR A 110 -4.15 -12.07 -18.12
N SER A 111 -4.95 -11.17 -18.67
CA SER A 111 -5.68 -11.36 -19.92
C SER A 111 -4.79 -11.72 -21.13
N LEU A 112 -3.55 -11.24 -21.15
CA LEU A 112 -2.55 -11.57 -22.19
C LEU A 112 -1.58 -12.68 -21.77
N GLY A 113 -1.82 -13.36 -20.65
CA GLY A 113 -1.02 -14.50 -20.18
C GLY A 113 0.25 -14.15 -19.41
N ARG A 114 0.42 -12.89 -18.95
CA ARG A 114 1.51 -12.54 -18.04
C ARG A 114 1.26 -13.15 -16.68
N THR A 115 2.30 -13.65 -16.03
CA THR A 115 2.20 -14.20 -14.67
C THR A 115 2.08 -13.08 -13.64
N VAL A 116 1.12 -13.23 -12.73
CA VAL A 116 0.91 -12.38 -11.56
C VAL A 116 0.67 -13.25 -10.32
N TYR A 117 0.87 -12.69 -9.15
CA TYR A 117 0.77 -13.43 -7.89
C TYR A 117 -0.28 -12.79 -6.96
N GLY A 118 -0.96 -13.64 -6.18
CA GLY A 118 -1.89 -13.24 -5.13
C GLY A 118 -1.29 -13.36 -3.73
N GLY A 119 -2.15 -13.25 -2.72
CA GLY A 119 -1.80 -13.54 -1.32
C GLY A 119 -0.91 -12.52 -0.62
N GLY A 120 -0.78 -11.29 -1.14
CA GLY A 120 0.09 -10.33 -0.46
C GLY A 120 0.30 -9.00 -1.17
N GLY A 121 -0.78 -8.38 -1.66
CA GLY A 121 -0.72 -7.12 -2.39
C GLY A 121 -0.47 -7.29 -3.89
N ILE A 122 -0.23 -6.19 -4.56
CA ILE A 122 0.05 -6.13 -6.01
C ILE A 122 1.56 -6.02 -6.21
N MET A 123 2.11 -6.94 -6.97
CA MET A 123 3.51 -6.89 -7.41
C MET A 123 3.64 -5.97 -8.62
N PRO A 124 4.60 -5.03 -8.64
CA PRO A 124 4.82 -4.18 -9.81
C PRO A 124 5.40 -4.98 -10.98
N ASP A 125 5.08 -4.54 -12.19
CA ASP A 125 5.70 -5.07 -13.42
C ASP A 125 7.17 -4.61 -13.51
N ILE A 126 7.43 -3.37 -13.10
CA ILE A 126 8.76 -2.77 -13.03
C ILE A 126 9.06 -2.39 -11.58
N PHE A 127 10.01 -3.08 -10.99
CA PHE A 127 10.45 -2.80 -9.62
C PHE A 127 11.36 -1.56 -9.58
N VAL A 128 11.08 -0.65 -8.64
CA VAL A 128 11.90 0.52 -8.34
C VAL A 128 12.27 0.45 -6.87
N PRO A 129 13.56 0.30 -6.53
CA PRO A 129 13.99 0.23 -5.14
C PRO A 129 13.72 1.53 -4.39
N GLN A 130 13.60 1.43 -3.07
CA GLN A 130 13.50 2.61 -2.22
C GLN A 130 14.79 3.42 -2.30
N ASP A 131 14.66 4.71 -2.62
CA ASP A 131 15.78 5.63 -2.57
C ASP A 131 16.09 5.99 -1.11
N THR A 132 17.29 5.67 -0.67
CA THR A 132 17.80 6.03 0.65
C THR A 132 18.85 7.15 0.60
N THR A 133 19.05 7.76 -0.58
CA THR A 133 20.00 8.84 -0.77
C THR A 133 19.61 10.05 0.07
N GLY A 134 20.51 10.53 0.91
CA GLY A 134 20.28 11.69 1.77
C GLY A 134 19.46 11.42 3.04
N VAL A 135 19.01 10.19 3.26
CA VAL A 135 18.35 9.81 4.53
C VAL A 135 19.43 9.61 5.60
N THR A 136 19.47 10.52 6.56
CA THR A 136 20.36 10.45 7.74
C THR A 136 19.58 9.99 8.97
N SER A 137 20.27 9.42 9.97
CA SER A 137 19.66 9.06 11.26
C SER A 137 19.01 10.27 11.94
N TYR A 138 19.58 11.45 11.75
CA TYR A 138 19.01 12.70 12.23
C TYR A 138 17.67 13.01 11.56
N LEU A 139 17.63 12.99 10.24
CA LEU A 139 16.40 13.24 9.47
C LEU A 139 15.30 12.22 9.83
N SER A 140 15.65 10.95 9.91
CA SER A 140 14.72 9.89 10.33
C SER A 140 14.16 10.15 11.74
N THR A 141 14.99 10.61 12.66
CA THR A 141 14.55 10.96 14.02
C THR A 141 13.63 12.19 14.03
N VAL A 142 13.92 13.21 13.24
CA VAL A 142 13.07 14.41 13.10
C VAL A 142 11.69 14.04 12.55
N ILE A 143 11.65 13.21 11.52
CA ILE A 143 10.39 12.76 10.89
C ILE A 143 9.60 11.87 11.85
N SER A 144 10.23 10.86 12.45
CA SER A 144 9.53 9.90 13.33
C SER A 144 8.98 10.54 14.61
N ARG A 145 9.63 11.61 15.11
CA ARG A 145 9.13 12.40 16.24
C ARG A 145 8.12 13.48 15.84
N GLY A 146 7.79 13.62 14.56
CA GLY A 146 6.86 14.62 14.07
C GLY A 146 7.31 16.07 14.25
N VAL A 147 8.60 16.32 14.47
CA VAL A 147 9.15 17.67 14.73
C VAL A 147 8.91 18.60 13.55
N ASN A 148 9.04 18.10 12.33
CA ASN A 148 8.73 18.83 11.08
C ASN A 148 7.26 19.26 11.03
N THR A 149 6.34 18.39 11.43
CA THR A 149 4.91 18.69 11.48
C THR A 149 4.59 19.73 12.54
N GLN A 150 5.16 19.58 13.74
CA GLN A 150 5.01 20.56 14.82
C GLN A 150 5.52 21.94 14.40
N PHE A 151 6.71 21.99 13.79
CA PHE A 151 7.27 23.24 13.27
C PHE A 151 6.36 23.88 12.22
N ALA A 152 5.90 23.09 11.24
CA ALA A 152 5.00 23.59 10.19
C ALA A 152 3.71 24.17 10.79
N PHE A 153 3.14 23.48 11.79
CA PHE A 153 1.93 23.93 12.47
C PHE A 153 2.18 25.29 13.19
N GLN A 154 3.22 25.38 14.00
CA GLN A 154 3.58 26.62 14.72
C GLN A 154 3.90 27.75 13.77
N TYR A 155 4.65 27.47 12.71
CA TYR A 155 4.98 28.47 11.68
C TYR A 155 3.73 29.00 10.99
N THR A 156 2.82 28.13 10.59
CA THR A 156 1.55 28.51 9.97
C THR A 156 0.69 29.36 10.90
N ASP A 157 0.53 28.94 12.16
CA ASP A 157 -0.23 29.69 13.15
C ASP A 157 0.31 31.12 13.37
N ASN A 158 1.61 31.23 13.49
CA ASN A 158 2.28 32.53 13.70
C ASN A 158 2.26 33.43 12.44
N ASN A 159 2.05 32.87 11.27
CA ASN A 159 2.12 33.58 10.00
C ASN A 159 0.82 33.55 9.18
N ARG A 160 -0.34 33.23 9.78
CA ARG A 160 -1.62 33.08 9.06
C ARG A 160 -1.93 34.23 8.12
N LYS A 161 -1.79 35.49 8.57
CA LYS A 161 -2.05 36.68 7.74
C LYS A 161 -1.16 36.77 6.51
N LYS A 162 0.10 36.31 6.64
CA LYS A 162 1.08 36.32 5.53
C LYS A 162 0.83 35.17 4.56
N LEU A 163 0.35 34.05 5.07
CA LEU A 163 0.13 32.82 4.28
C LEU A 163 -1.22 32.81 3.59
N SER A 164 -2.22 33.60 4.06
CA SER A 164 -3.55 33.66 3.44
C SER A 164 -3.54 34.06 1.96
N GLN A 165 -2.48 34.74 1.49
CA GLN A 165 -2.30 35.06 0.07
C GLN A 165 -2.07 33.81 -0.83
N TYR A 166 -1.77 32.65 -0.25
CA TYR A 166 -1.54 31.38 -0.96
C TYR A 166 -2.75 30.43 -0.88
N GLU A 167 -3.81 30.82 -0.15
CA GLU A 167 -5.08 30.10 -0.14
C GLU A 167 -5.85 30.46 -1.43
N THR A 168 -5.79 29.57 -2.43
CA THR A 168 -6.57 29.64 -3.69
C THR A 168 -7.51 28.47 -3.79
#